data_8c5e128325aeeb0294c65bae52e15f82
#
_entry.id   8c5e128325aeeb0294c65bae52e15f82
#
_cell.length_a   1.000
_cell.length_b   1.000
_cell.length_c   1.000
_cell.angle_alpha   90.00
_cell.angle_beta   90.00
_cell.angle_gamma   90.00
#
_symmetry.space_group_name_H-M   'P 1'
#
loop_
_entity.id
_entity.type
_entity.pdbx_description
1 polymer ?
#
loop_
_entity_poly.entity_id
_entity_poly.type
_entity_poly.pdbx_seq_one_letter_code
_entity_poly.pdbx_strand_id
1 'polypeptide(L)'
;MCIRDSYRLAKDSKVIKALISAAKNGKKVTVVIELLARFDEASNINWSKKMQDAGIHVIFGVEGLKIHSKLLHIGTRHGDIACISTGNFHEGNARMYTDYTIMTAHRPIVREVNAVFDFIEKPYTPVDFKELLVSPNDMRKRFIALINKEIKNKEQGKEAYILAKVNHITDRALVEKLYEASTVGVQVELVVRGNCSLVTGVPGISENIHINGIIDRYLEHSRIFIFANGGEEKYYIGSADWMTRNLDNRIEVAAPVYDKEIQADLKRIVCYGFRDTAKGRIVDGTGENREKEREENSVPFRSQEKLYNEYKNTL
;
A
#
# COMPACT_ATOMS: atom_id res chain seq x y z
N MET A 1 -8.18 24.23 0.52
CA MET A 1 -7.05 23.85 1.41
C MET A 1 -6.34 22.70 0.72
N CYS A 2 -5.03 22.63 0.75
CA CYS A 2 -4.28 21.52 0.21
C CYS A 2 -3.36 20.99 1.32
N ILE A 3 -3.43 19.70 1.64
CA ILE A 3 -2.63 19.08 2.68
C ILE A 3 -1.86 17.92 2.04
N ARG A 4 -0.57 17.80 2.35
CA ARG A 4 0.28 16.74 1.80
C ARG A 4 1.12 16.11 2.90
N ASP A 5 1.23 14.80 2.83
CA ASP A 5 2.17 13.99 3.58
C ASP A 5 3.34 13.56 2.68
N SER A 6 4.58 13.61 3.18
CA SER A 6 5.75 13.22 2.39
C SER A 6 6.88 12.70 3.27
N TYR A 7 7.23 11.44 3.08
CA TYR A 7 8.38 10.82 3.74
C TYR A 7 9.71 11.17 3.06
N ARG A 8 9.73 11.23 1.72
CA ARG A 8 10.89 11.58 0.90
C ARG A 8 10.53 12.59 -0.17
N LEU A 9 11.30 13.67 -0.27
CA LEU A 9 11.12 14.71 -1.27
C LEU A 9 12.26 14.63 -2.30
N ALA A 10 11.90 14.70 -3.58
CA ALA A 10 12.89 14.84 -4.64
C ALA A 10 13.65 16.17 -4.49
N LYS A 11 14.94 16.18 -4.84
CA LYS A 11 15.78 17.39 -4.82
C LYS A 11 15.16 18.54 -5.63
N ASP A 12 14.48 18.20 -6.74
CA ASP A 12 13.76 19.14 -7.61
C ASP A 12 12.29 18.74 -7.78
N SER A 13 11.55 18.71 -6.65
CA SER A 13 10.15 18.24 -6.62
C SER A 13 9.19 19.21 -7.29
N LYS A 14 8.55 18.77 -8.38
CA LYS A 14 7.47 19.51 -9.06
C LYS A 14 6.25 19.67 -8.16
N VAL A 15 5.95 18.67 -7.33
CA VAL A 15 4.81 18.70 -6.40
C VAL A 15 5.01 19.80 -5.35
N ILE A 16 6.23 19.91 -4.75
CA ILE A 16 6.52 20.99 -3.80
C ILE A 16 6.45 22.36 -4.48
N LYS A 17 6.98 22.49 -5.70
CA LYS A 17 6.85 23.76 -6.48
C LYS A 17 5.39 24.13 -6.70
N ALA A 18 4.53 23.17 -7.02
CA ALA A 18 3.09 23.38 -7.17
C ALA A 18 2.42 23.82 -5.85
N LEU A 19 2.79 23.21 -4.71
CA LEU A 19 2.30 23.61 -3.39
C LEU A 19 2.73 25.02 -3.01
N ILE A 20 3.98 25.39 -3.27
CA ILE A 20 4.50 26.77 -3.07
C ILE A 20 3.74 27.76 -3.96
N SER A 21 3.51 27.41 -5.23
CA SER A 21 2.71 28.24 -6.15
C SER A 21 1.28 28.43 -5.64
N ALA A 22 0.65 27.34 -5.15
CA ALA A 22 -0.68 27.41 -4.56
C ALA A 22 -0.75 28.36 -3.35
N ALA A 23 0.23 28.27 -2.44
CA ALA A 23 0.33 29.16 -1.27
C ALA A 23 0.50 30.62 -1.69
N LYS A 24 1.41 30.90 -2.62
CA LYS A 24 1.62 32.24 -3.19
C LYS A 24 0.36 32.81 -3.88
N ASN A 25 -0.50 31.94 -4.42
CA ASN A 25 -1.81 32.30 -4.97
C ASN A 25 -2.94 32.32 -3.91
N GLY A 26 -2.62 32.50 -2.63
CA GLY A 26 -3.57 32.68 -1.53
C GLY A 26 -4.32 31.42 -1.11
N LYS A 27 -3.83 30.21 -1.43
CA LYS A 27 -4.40 28.96 -0.93
C LYS A 27 -3.80 28.63 0.45
N LYS A 28 -4.64 28.17 1.36
CA LYS A 28 -4.16 27.61 2.64
C LYS A 28 -3.54 26.24 2.37
N VAL A 29 -2.24 26.12 2.59
CA VAL A 29 -1.49 24.90 2.37
C VAL A 29 -0.87 24.43 3.67
N THR A 30 -1.05 23.16 4.01
CA THR A 30 -0.37 22.48 5.12
C THR A 30 0.39 21.29 4.54
N VAL A 31 1.62 21.11 4.97
CA VAL A 31 2.49 19.99 4.54
C VAL A 31 3.06 19.30 5.76
N VAL A 32 2.96 17.99 5.78
CA VAL A 32 3.59 17.15 6.81
C VAL A 32 4.87 16.57 6.23
N ILE A 33 5.98 16.70 6.94
CA ILE A 33 7.30 16.23 6.52
C ILE A 33 7.90 15.33 7.59
N GLU A 34 8.42 14.17 7.19
CA GLU A 34 9.29 13.34 8.01
C GLU A 34 10.75 13.83 7.85
N LEU A 35 11.27 14.54 8.87
CA LEU A 35 12.63 15.10 8.82
C LEU A 35 13.72 14.02 8.81
N LEU A 36 13.50 12.94 9.58
CA LEU A 36 14.45 11.82 9.70
C LEU A 36 14.29 10.80 8.56
N ALA A 37 14.11 11.30 7.35
CA ALA A 37 14.05 10.45 6.15
C ALA A 37 15.47 10.05 5.75
N ARG A 38 15.84 8.79 6.00
CA ARG A 38 17.17 8.24 5.73
C ARG A 38 17.66 8.62 4.32
N PHE A 39 18.82 9.30 4.23
CA PHE A 39 19.49 9.81 3.01
C PHE A 39 18.90 11.08 2.37
N ASP A 40 17.80 11.65 2.88
CA ASP A 40 17.14 12.81 2.27
C ASP A 40 16.98 13.98 3.28
N GLU A 41 17.64 13.92 4.45
CA GLU A 41 17.49 14.89 5.54
C GLU A 41 17.79 16.32 5.10
N ALA A 42 18.92 16.52 4.40
CA ALA A 42 19.33 17.85 3.93
C ALA A 42 18.32 18.42 2.90
N SER A 43 17.77 17.56 2.04
CA SER A 43 16.75 17.96 1.06
C SER A 43 15.44 18.36 1.77
N ASN A 44 15.02 17.59 2.76
CA ASN A 44 13.80 17.86 3.53
C ASN A 44 13.92 19.16 4.33
N ILE A 45 15.06 19.43 4.96
CA ILE A 45 15.31 20.69 5.67
C ILE A 45 15.27 21.90 4.71
N ASN A 46 15.95 21.81 3.57
CA ASN A 46 15.95 22.90 2.59
C ASN A 46 14.54 23.19 2.05
N TRP A 47 13.77 22.16 1.72
CA TRP A 47 12.40 22.32 1.25
C TRP A 47 11.46 22.85 2.34
N SER A 48 11.62 22.41 3.61
CA SER A 48 10.79 22.91 4.71
C SER A 48 10.94 24.42 4.87
N LYS A 49 12.19 24.94 4.83
CA LYS A 49 12.45 26.38 4.88
C LYS A 49 11.77 27.13 3.72
N LYS A 50 11.96 26.67 2.48
CA LYS A 50 11.32 27.31 1.30
C LYS A 50 9.80 27.30 1.36
N MET A 51 9.20 26.26 1.93
CA MET A 51 7.75 26.17 2.11
C MET A 51 7.27 27.14 3.19
N GLN A 52 7.96 27.23 4.33
CA GLN A 52 7.65 28.19 5.39
C GLN A 52 7.77 29.64 4.89
N ASP A 53 8.84 29.96 4.14
CA ASP A 53 9.05 31.28 3.52
C ASP A 53 7.91 31.62 2.52
N ALA A 54 7.25 30.63 1.93
CA ALA A 54 6.10 30.81 1.05
C ALA A 54 4.75 30.87 1.80
N GLY A 55 4.74 30.83 3.13
CA GLY A 55 3.53 30.87 3.97
C GLY A 55 2.82 29.51 4.12
N ILE A 56 3.49 28.41 3.81
CA ILE A 56 2.97 27.06 4.04
C ILE A 56 3.12 26.70 5.53
N HIS A 57 2.06 26.13 6.11
CA HIS A 57 2.14 25.53 7.43
C HIS A 57 2.83 24.16 7.32
N VAL A 58 4.03 24.04 7.91
CA VAL A 58 4.82 22.80 7.88
C VAL A 58 4.77 22.13 9.24
N ILE A 59 4.33 20.86 9.26
CA ILE A 59 4.30 20.00 10.44
C ILE A 59 5.44 18.99 10.34
N PHE A 60 6.23 18.88 11.41
CA PHE A 60 7.39 17.99 11.46
C PHE A 60 7.08 16.74 12.29
N GLY A 61 6.57 15.72 11.61
CA GLY A 61 6.36 14.40 12.21
C GLY A 61 5.39 14.37 13.40
N VAL A 62 5.37 13.21 14.05
CA VAL A 62 4.65 12.93 15.30
C VAL A 62 5.64 12.23 16.22
N GLU A 63 5.75 12.67 17.45
CA GLU A 63 6.65 12.06 18.44
C GLU A 63 6.32 10.58 18.64
N GLY A 64 7.32 9.71 18.56
CA GLY A 64 7.18 8.27 18.71
C GLY A 64 6.58 7.53 17.51
N LEU A 65 6.03 8.22 16.49
CA LEU A 65 5.44 7.62 15.30
C LEU A 65 6.12 8.14 14.03
N LYS A 66 6.49 7.21 13.15
CA LYS A 66 7.00 7.57 11.83
C LYS A 66 5.88 7.71 10.82
N ILE A 67 5.80 8.86 10.14
CA ILE A 67 4.81 9.06 9.08
C ILE A 67 5.28 8.35 7.82
N HIS A 68 4.47 7.40 7.35
CA HIS A 68 4.78 6.62 6.15
C HIS A 68 3.61 6.53 5.16
N SER A 69 2.43 7.01 5.51
CA SER A 69 1.33 7.21 4.58
C SER A 69 1.70 8.20 3.47
N LYS A 70 1.07 8.11 2.32
CA LYS A 70 1.26 9.00 1.16
C LYS A 70 -0.09 9.53 0.74
N LEU A 71 -0.43 10.67 1.29
CA LEU A 71 -1.75 11.27 1.18
C LEU A 71 -1.68 12.68 0.60
N LEU A 72 -2.71 13.04 -0.17
CA LEU A 72 -2.95 14.40 -0.59
C LEU A 72 -4.45 14.68 -0.45
N HIS A 73 -4.80 15.77 0.24
CA HIS A 73 -6.16 16.27 0.33
C HIS A 73 -6.25 17.65 -0.33
N ILE A 74 -7.21 17.83 -1.24
CA ILE A 74 -7.45 19.08 -1.93
C ILE A 74 -8.89 19.49 -1.68
N GLY A 75 -9.09 20.54 -0.87
CA GLY A 75 -10.38 21.14 -0.65
C GLY A 75 -10.71 22.18 -1.72
N THR A 76 -11.88 22.07 -2.33
CA THR A 76 -12.37 23.02 -3.33
C THR A 76 -13.80 23.49 -3.02
N ARG A 77 -14.27 24.56 -3.72
CA ARG A 77 -15.66 25.03 -3.59
C ARG A 77 -16.68 24.02 -4.16
N HIS A 78 -16.23 23.13 -5.04
CA HIS A 78 -17.07 22.15 -5.75
C HIS A 78 -17.01 20.74 -5.15
N GLY A 79 -16.26 20.56 -4.08
CA GLY A 79 -16.03 19.29 -3.40
C GLY A 79 -14.56 19.04 -3.18
N ASP A 80 -14.28 18.10 -2.30
CA ASP A 80 -12.92 17.75 -1.90
C ASP A 80 -12.46 16.48 -2.61
N ILE A 81 -11.17 16.40 -2.87
CA ILE A 81 -10.51 15.24 -3.51
C ILE A 81 -9.39 14.75 -2.60
N ALA A 82 -9.28 13.44 -2.48
CA ALA A 82 -8.15 12.79 -1.81
C ALA A 82 -7.35 11.93 -2.80
N CYS A 83 -6.02 11.92 -2.61
CA CYS A 83 -5.14 10.96 -3.27
C CYS A 83 -4.50 10.09 -2.19
N ILE A 84 -4.55 8.77 -2.38
CA ILE A 84 -3.91 7.78 -1.52
C ILE A 84 -2.96 6.97 -2.40
N SER A 85 -1.66 6.94 -2.05
CA SER A 85 -0.63 6.29 -2.84
C SER A 85 0.09 5.18 -2.08
N THR A 86 0.51 4.15 -2.80
CA THR A 86 1.39 3.12 -2.27
C THR A 86 2.84 3.59 -2.16
N GLY A 87 3.24 4.55 -3.00
CA GLY A 87 4.59 5.13 -3.05
C GLY A 87 4.64 6.63 -2.81
N ASN A 88 5.84 7.13 -2.54
CA ASN A 88 6.07 8.54 -2.29
C ASN A 88 5.77 9.39 -3.54
N PHE A 89 5.30 10.62 -3.35
CA PHE A 89 5.18 11.62 -4.40
C PHE A 89 6.57 12.16 -4.82
N HIS A 90 7.38 11.26 -5.37
CA HIS A 90 8.78 11.48 -5.71
C HIS A 90 9.05 11.07 -7.16
N GLU A 91 9.48 12.00 -8.00
CA GLU A 91 9.62 11.81 -9.44
C GLU A 91 10.61 10.69 -9.81
N GLY A 92 11.70 10.53 -9.05
CA GLY A 92 12.66 9.45 -9.25
C GLY A 92 12.06 8.07 -8.97
N ASN A 93 11.28 7.95 -7.88
CA ASN A 93 10.63 6.70 -7.54
C ASN A 93 9.57 6.32 -8.59
N ALA A 94 8.81 7.29 -9.09
CA ALA A 94 7.80 7.07 -10.11
C ALA A 94 8.35 6.48 -11.43
N ARG A 95 9.67 6.59 -11.67
CA ARG A 95 10.33 6.02 -12.85
C ARG A 95 10.89 4.61 -12.62
N MET A 96 11.03 4.20 -11.36
CA MET A 96 11.72 2.97 -11.00
C MET A 96 10.87 2.00 -10.19
N TYR A 97 9.74 2.45 -9.61
CA TYR A 97 8.89 1.66 -8.73
C TYR A 97 7.53 1.42 -9.35
N THR A 98 6.95 0.25 -9.06
CA THR A 98 5.57 -0.08 -9.47
C THR A 98 4.59 0.41 -8.42
N ASP A 99 4.33 1.71 -8.35
CA ASP A 99 3.38 2.28 -7.41
C ASP A 99 2.05 2.67 -8.08
N TYR A 100 1.00 2.71 -7.27
CA TYR A 100 -0.34 3.10 -7.67
C TYR A 100 -0.86 4.20 -6.76
N THR A 101 -1.58 5.14 -7.35
CA THR A 101 -2.25 6.23 -6.64
C THR A 101 -3.71 6.25 -7.02
N ILE A 102 -4.58 6.13 -6.05
CA ILE A 102 -6.01 6.36 -6.25
C ILE A 102 -6.34 7.82 -5.98
N MET A 103 -7.12 8.42 -6.88
CA MET A 103 -7.72 9.74 -6.68
C MET A 103 -9.24 9.55 -6.52
N THR A 104 -9.81 10.10 -5.47
CA THR A 104 -11.23 9.91 -5.18
C THR A 104 -11.89 11.18 -4.65
N ALA A 105 -13.15 11.37 -5.03
CA ALA A 105 -14.07 12.34 -4.43
C ALA A 105 -15.13 11.67 -3.53
N HIS A 106 -14.97 10.38 -3.22
CA HIS A 106 -15.88 9.66 -2.34
C HIS A 106 -15.84 10.27 -0.94
N ARG A 107 -16.92 10.96 -0.58
CA ARG A 107 -16.98 11.81 0.63
C ARG A 107 -16.53 11.13 1.94
N PRO A 108 -16.94 9.88 2.25
CA PRO A 108 -16.47 9.19 3.45
C PRO A 108 -14.94 9.02 3.47
N ILE A 109 -14.33 8.55 2.37
CA ILE A 109 -12.87 8.38 2.26
C ILE A 109 -12.17 9.73 2.39
N VAL A 110 -12.63 10.76 1.66
CA VAL A 110 -12.04 12.11 1.70
C VAL A 110 -12.07 12.70 3.11
N ARG A 111 -13.19 12.52 3.84
CA ARG A 111 -13.32 12.96 5.24
C ARG A 111 -12.31 12.25 6.14
N GLU A 112 -12.15 10.95 5.98
CA GLU A 112 -11.22 10.19 6.79
C GLU A 112 -9.75 10.47 6.44
N VAL A 113 -9.41 10.75 5.17
CA VAL A 113 -8.09 11.26 4.81
C VAL A 113 -7.81 12.57 5.53
N ASN A 114 -8.77 13.49 5.59
CA ASN A 114 -8.60 14.72 6.38
C ASN A 114 -8.42 14.41 7.88
N ALA A 115 -9.18 13.46 8.42
CA ALA A 115 -9.06 13.02 9.82
C ALA A 115 -7.68 12.40 10.14
N VAL A 116 -7.01 11.76 9.16
CA VAL A 116 -5.60 11.32 9.34
C VAL A 116 -4.68 12.53 9.54
N PHE A 117 -4.86 13.62 8.81
CA PHE A 117 -4.07 14.84 9.04
C PHE A 117 -4.39 15.48 10.40
N ASP A 118 -5.66 15.48 10.82
CA ASP A 118 -6.05 15.95 12.17
C ASP A 118 -5.42 15.08 13.26
N PHE A 119 -5.34 13.76 13.06
CA PHE A 119 -4.64 12.83 13.95
C PHE A 119 -3.13 13.11 13.99
N ILE A 120 -2.50 13.42 12.85
CA ILE A 120 -1.07 13.80 12.82
C ILE A 120 -0.83 15.08 13.58
N GLU A 121 -1.72 16.05 13.49
CA GLU A 121 -1.61 17.34 14.20
C GLU A 121 -1.92 17.21 15.70
N LYS A 122 -2.83 16.29 16.07
CA LYS A 122 -3.30 16.05 17.44
C LYS A 122 -3.39 14.56 17.77
N PRO A 123 -2.25 13.87 17.95
CA PRO A 123 -2.21 12.40 18.01
C PRO A 123 -2.87 11.79 19.26
N TYR A 124 -3.22 12.59 20.24
CA TYR A 124 -3.93 12.17 21.45
C TYR A 124 -5.45 12.27 21.32
N THR A 125 -5.97 12.75 20.20
CA THR A 125 -7.42 12.79 19.95
C THR A 125 -7.84 11.47 19.33
N PRO A 126 -8.73 10.70 19.96
CA PRO A 126 -9.24 9.46 19.38
C PRO A 126 -9.97 9.74 18.06
N VAL A 127 -9.65 8.98 17.03
CA VAL A 127 -10.33 9.02 15.73
C VAL A 127 -10.81 7.62 15.39
N ASP A 128 -12.08 7.49 15.02
CA ASP A 128 -12.69 6.25 14.55
C ASP A 128 -12.73 6.27 13.01
N PHE A 129 -12.00 5.35 12.37
CA PHE A 129 -11.96 5.19 10.92
C PHE A 129 -12.87 4.03 10.50
N LYS A 130 -13.85 4.29 9.63
CA LYS A 130 -14.78 3.27 9.13
C LYS A 130 -14.37 2.75 7.76
N GLU A 131 -13.88 3.63 6.91
CA GLU A 131 -13.44 3.34 5.56
C GLU A 131 -11.96 2.93 5.52
N LEU A 132 -11.10 3.82 5.97
CA LEU A 132 -9.66 3.62 5.95
C LEU A 132 -9.21 2.64 7.03
N LEU A 133 -8.24 1.79 6.70
CA LEU A 133 -7.46 1.06 7.67
C LEU A 133 -6.26 1.95 8.04
N VAL A 134 -6.16 2.36 9.30
CA VAL A 134 -5.14 3.30 9.76
C VAL A 134 -4.28 2.68 10.87
N SER A 135 -2.98 2.74 10.70
CA SER A 135 -2.02 2.37 11.74
C SER A 135 -1.52 3.64 12.47
N PRO A 136 -1.26 3.54 13.78
CA PRO A 136 -1.33 2.38 14.66
C PRO A 136 -2.73 2.11 15.28
N ASN A 137 -3.79 2.77 14.78
CA ASN A 137 -5.12 2.69 15.38
C ASN A 137 -5.69 1.24 15.37
N ASP A 138 -6.14 0.77 14.20
CA ASP A 138 -6.88 -0.48 14.07
C ASP A 138 -6.49 -1.33 12.86
N MET A 139 -5.53 -0.91 12.06
CA MET A 139 -5.17 -1.58 10.79
C MET A 139 -4.92 -3.08 10.97
N ARG A 140 -4.08 -3.50 11.94
CA ARG A 140 -3.84 -4.93 12.21
C ARG A 140 -5.14 -5.66 12.58
N LYS A 141 -5.91 -5.10 13.49
CA LYS A 141 -7.19 -5.68 13.94
C LYS A 141 -8.16 -5.88 12.78
N ARG A 142 -8.23 -4.90 11.88
CA ARG A 142 -9.13 -4.97 10.72
C ARG A 142 -8.63 -5.96 9.66
N PHE A 143 -7.32 -6.08 9.41
CA PHE A 143 -6.79 -7.15 8.56
C PHE A 143 -7.09 -8.53 9.15
N ILE A 144 -6.90 -8.74 10.45
CA ILE A 144 -7.28 -9.98 11.13
C ILE A 144 -8.78 -10.26 10.97
N ALA A 145 -9.63 -9.25 11.11
CA ALA A 145 -11.08 -9.40 10.92
C ALA A 145 -11.44 -9.78 9.47
N LEU A 146 -10.74 -9.23 8.46
CA LEU A 146 -10.93 -9.61 7.07
C LEU A 146 -10.52 -11.08 6.83
N ILE A 147 -9.37 -11.52 7.35
CA ILE A 147 -8.93 -12.91 7.25
C ILE A 147 -9.90 -13.85 7.98
N ASN A 148 -10.36 -13.51 9.18
CA ASN A 148 -11.38 -14.28 9.92
C ASN A 148 -12.69 -14.39 9.13
N LYS A 149 -13.04 -13.37 8.35
CA LYS A 149 -14.22 -13.44 7.48
C LYS A 149 -14.03 -14.47 6.36
N GLU A 150 -12.82 -14.57 5.78
CA GLU A 150 -12.52 -15.60 4.78
C GLU A 150 -12.56 -17.02 5.39
N ILE A 151 -11.99 -17.20 6.59
CA ILE A 151 -12.10 -18.47 7.34
C ILE A 151 -13.58 -18.87 7.48
N LYS A 152 -14.40 -17.97 8.01
CA LYS A 152 -15.83 -18.21 8.19
C LYS A 152 -16.58 -18.47 6.88
N ASN A 153 -16.24 -17.75 5.83
CA ASN A 153 -16.83 -17.97 4.50
C ASN A 153 -16.50 -19.37 3.99
N LYS A 154 -15.25 -19.83 4.15
CA LYS A 154 -14.79 -21.16 3.76
C LYS A 154 -15.54 -22.26 4.51
N GLU A 155 -15.66 -22.14 5.83
CA GLU A 155 -16.41 -23.07 6.68
C GLU A 155 -17.89 -23.16 6.30
N GLN A 156 -18.45 -22.07 5.74
CA GLN A 156 -19.83 -22.02 5.22
C GLN A 156 -19.98 -22.47 3.77
N GLY A 157 -18.91 -22.97 3.13
CA GLY A 157 -18.92 -23.37 1.73
C GLY A 157 -19.05 -22.22 0.73
N LYS A 158 -18.78 -20.97 1.16
CA LYS A 158 -18.77 -19.78 0.32
C LYS A 158 -17.40 -19.58 -0.33
N GLU A 159 -17.37 -18.76 -1.35
CA GLU A 159 -16.11 -18.34 -1.97
C GLU A 159 -15.21 -17.64 -0.93
N ALA A 160 -13.96 -18.10 -0.81
CA ALA A 160 -13.01 -17.61 0.17
C ALA A 160 -11.58 -17.73 -0.34
N TYR A 161 -10.91 -16.61 -0.49
CA TYR A 161 -9.48 -16.53 -0.84
C TYR A 161 -8.90 -15.18 -0.42
N ILE A 162 -7.57 -15.13 -0.36
CA ILE A 162 -6.81 -13.92 -0.06
C ILE A 162 -5.74 -13.77 -1.15
N LEU A 163 -5.78 -12.65 -1.87
CA LEU A 163 -4.71 -12.25 -2.78
C LEU A 163 -4.06 -10.99 -2.23
N ALA A 164 -2.74 -10.97 -2.11
CA ALA A 164 -2.05 -9.77 -1.69
C ALA A 164 -0.71 -9.58 -2.40
N LYS A 165 -0.36 -8.31 -2.60
CA LYS A 165 0.95 -7.89 -3.04
C LYS A 165 1.50 -6.92 -2.00
N VAL A 166 2.64 -7.26 -1.41
CA VAL A 166 3.32 -6.49 -0.36
C VAL A 166 4.83 -6.60 -0.51
N ASN A 167 5.58 -5.73 0.16
CA ASN A 167 7.03 -5.87 0.15
C ASN A 167 7.52 -6.90 1.18
N HIS A 168 6.89 -6.94 2.37
CA HIS A 168 7.33 -7.78 3.48
C HIS A 168 6.15 -8.33 4.29
N ILE A 169 6.31 -9.53 4.82
CA ILE A 169 5.37 -10.17 5.75
C ILE A 169 6.17 -10.73 6.93
N THR A 170 6.13 -10.05 8.08
CA THR A 170 6.85 -10.44 9.30
C THR A 170 6.06 -10.15 10.57
N ASP A 171 4.80 -9.70 10.47
CA ASP A 171 3.94 -9.52 11.63
C ASP A 171 3.41 -10.87 12.09
N ARG A 172 3.78 -11.26 13.34
CA ARG A 172 3.47 -12.58 13.89
C ARG A 172 1.96 -12.87 13.89
N ALA A 173 1.15 -11.92 14.32
CA ALA A 173 -0.29 -12.14 14.44
C ALA A 173 -0.96 -12.36 13.07
N LEU A 174 -0.49 -11.64 12.03
CA LEU A 174 -0.98 -11.85 10.67
C LEU A 174 -0.47 -13.16 10.07
N VAL A 175 0.79 -13.53 10.31
CA VAL A 175 1.37 -14.82 9.88
C VAL A 175 0.58 -15.99 10.48
N GLU A 176 0.36 -15.98 11.80
CA GLU A 176 -0.41 -17.01 12.50
C GLU A 176 -1.85 -17.09 11.95
N LYS A 177 -2.46 -15.94 11.65
CA LYS A 177 -3.82 -15.89 11.11
C LYS A 177 -3.90 -16.41 9.66
N LEU A 178 -2.87 -16.21 8.84
CA LEU A 178 -2.79 -16.78 7.50
C LEU A 178 -2.63 -18.30 7.53
N TYR A 179 -1.86 -18.84 8.49
CA TYR A 179 -1.80 -20.29 8.69
C TYR A 179 -3.16 -20.86 9.09
N GLU A 180 -3.88 -20.21 10.02
CA GLU A 180 -5.23 -20.61 10.40
C GLU A 180 -6.18 -20.59 9.19
N ALA A 181 -6.10 -19.59 8.34
CA ALA A 181 -6.89 -19.54 7.10
C ALA A 181 -6.54 -20.72 6.15
N SER A 182 -5.25 -21.03 6.01
CA SER A 182 -4.82 -22.16 5.19
C SER A 182 -5.30 -23.51 5.72
N THR A 183 -5.28 -23.73 7.05
CA THR A 183 -5.73 -25.01 7.65
C THR A 183 -7.19 -25.31 7.37
N VAL A 184 -8.05 -24.31 7.21
CA VAL A 184 -9.45 -24.49 6.82
C VAL A 184 -9.67 -24.52 5.30
N GLY A 185 -8.59 -24.41 4.51
CA GLY A 185 -8.62 -24.51 3.05
C GLY A 185 -8.86 -23.19 2.31
N VAL A 186 -8.69 -22.02 2.96
CA VAL A 186 -8.68 -20.73 2.26
C VAL A 186 -7.43 -20.66 1.38
N GLN A 187 -7.59 -20.38 0.09
CA GLN A 187 -6.47 -20.17 -0.83
C GLN A 187 -5.84 -18.80 -0.57
N VAL A 188 -4.53 -18.78 -0.38
CA VAL A 188 -3.75 -17.57 -0.10
C VAL A 188 -2.63 -17.45 -1.13
N GLU A 189 -2.77 -16.48 -2.04
CA GLU A 189 -1.78 -16.21 -3.09
C GLU A 189 -1.13 -14.85 -2.87
N LEU A 190 0.18 -14.84 -2.69
CA LEU A 190 0.91 -13.65 -2.31
C LEU A 190 2.05 -13.32 -3.28
N VAL A 191 2.25 -12.03 -3.52
CA VAL A 191 3.44 -11.50 -4.21
C VAL A 191 4.27 -10.75 -3.17
N VAL A 192 5.43 -11.30 -2.81
CA VAL A 192 6.29 -10.75 -1.75
C VAL A 192 7.73 -10.63 -2.25
N ARG A 193 8.29 -9.43 -2.33
CA ARG A 193 9.65 -9.23 -2.87
C ARG A 193 10.78 -9.22 -1.84
N GLY A 194 10.46 -9.17 -0.56
CA GLY A 194 11.44 -9.02 0.52
C GLY A 194 11.23 -10.03 1.64
N ASN A 195 11.47 -9.62 2.88
CA ASN A 195 11.40 -10.51 4.03
C ASN A 195 10.02 -11.13 4.19
N CYS A 196 9.98 -12.45 4.27
CA CYS A 196 8.77 -13.22 4.50
C CYS A 196 9.02 -14.24 5.62
N SER A 197 8.19 -14.20 6.65
CA SER A 197 8.24 -15.17 7.76
C SER A 197 7.27 -16.35 7.58
N LEU A 198 6.53 -16.37 6.46
CA LEU A 198 5.69 -17.50 6.10
C LEU A 198 6.55 -18.62 5.50
N VAL A 199 6.33 -19.84 5.97
CA VAL A 199 6.82 -21.08 5.37
C VAL A 199 5.64 -21.73 4.67
N THR A 200 5.74 -21.97 3.37
CA THR A 200 4.64 -22.51 2.55
C THR A 200 4.79 -24.02 2.33
N GLY A 201 3.70 -24.67 1.93
CA GLY A 201 3.72 -26.08 1.54
C GLY A 201 3.85 -27.08 2.70
N VAL A 202 3.67 -26.66 3.95
CA VAL A 202 3.68 -27.57 5.10
C VAL A 202 2.32 -28.26 5.20
N PRO A 203 2.27 -29.63 5.08
CA PRO A 203 1.00 -30.36 5.12
C PRO A 203 0.19 -30.06 6.38
N GLY A 204 -1.10 -29.79 6.22
CA GLY A 204 -2.04 -29.48 7.29
C GLY A 204 -1.87 -28.10 7.93
N ILE A 205 -0.90 -27.28 7.47
CA ILE A 205 -0.64 -25.95 8.04
C ILE A 205 -0.67 -24.87 6.92
N SER A 206 0.16 -24.99 5.90
CA SER A 206 0.35 -23.94 4.88
C SER A 206 0.32 -24.46 3.45
N GLU A 207 -0.29 -25.59 3.23
CA GLU A 207 -0.43 -26.20 1.89
C GLU A 207 -1.26 -25.35 0.91
N ASN A 208 -2.13 -24.45 1.45
CA ASN A 208 -2.94 -23.53 0.67
C ASN A 208 -2.34 -22.12 0.58
N ILE A 209 -1.09 -21.94 1.03
CA ILE A 209 -0.38 -20.66 0.91
C ILE A 209 0.69 -20.78 -0.18
N HIS A 210 0.61 -19.90 -1.16
CA HIS A 210 1.56 -19.83 -2.27
C HIS A 210 2.13 -18.41 -2.38
N ILE A 211 3.45 -18.31 -2.48
CA ILE A 211 4.12 -17.01 -2.51
C ILE A 211 5.09 -16.96 -3.69
N ASN A 212 4.94 -15.92 -4.51
CA ASN A 212 5.87 -15.59 -5.59
C ASN A 212 6.62 -14.29 -5.28
N GLY A 213 7.95 -14.30 -5.36
CA GLY A 213 8.80 -13.13 -5.26
C GLY A 213 9.24 -12.67 -6.65
N ILE A 214 9.23 -11.37 -6.90
CA ILE A 214 9.66 -10.81 -8.20
C ILE A 214 10.77 -9.80 -7.97
N ILE A 215 11.88 -10.00 -8.69
CA ILE A 215 12.96 -9.03 -8.83
C ILE A 215 13.20 -8.81 -10.31
N ASP A 216 12.78 -7.66 -10.81
CA ASP A 216 12.83 -7.33 -12.23
C ASP A 216 13.29 -5.88 -12.47
N ARG A 217 13.02 -5.33 -13.63
CA ARG A 217 13.43 -3.98 -14.07
C ARG A 217 12.97 -2.88 -13.14
N TYR A 218 11.70 -2.97 -12.70
CA TYR A 218 11.11 -2.03 -11.75
C TYR A 218 11.05 -2.66 -10.37
N LEU A 219 11.21 -1.85 -9.33
CA LEU A 219 11.03 -2.31 -7.96
C LEU A 219 9.54 -2.54 -7.69
N GLU A 220 9.18 -3.78 -7.37
CA GLU A 220 7.85 -4.13 -6.91
C GLU A 220 7.58 -3.46 -5.56
N HIS A 221 6.73 -2.42 -5.53
CA HIS A 221 6.59 -1.58 -4.35
C HIS A 221 5.14 -1.34 -3.92
N SER A 222 4.18 -1.56 -4.80
CA SER A 222 2.76 -1.42 -4.46
C SER A 222 2.31 -2.40 -3.36
N ARG A 223 1.31 -1.99 -2.57
CA ARG A 223 0.62 -2.84 -1.62
C ARG A 223 -0.84 -2.87 -1.99
N ILE A 224 -1.31 -4.07 -2.30
CA ILE A 224 -2.67 -4.35 -2.74
C ILE A 224 -3.16 -5.55 -1.93
N PHE A 225 -4.38 -5.47 -1.42
CA PHE A 225 -5.00 -6.53 -0.64
C PHE A 225 -6.39 -6.80 -1.19
N ILE A 226 -6.70 -8.07 -1.45
CA ILE A 226 -7.97 -8.52 -2.03
C ILE A 226 -8.48 -9.70 -1.21
N PHE A 227 -9.73 -9.62 -0.79
CA PHE A 227 -10.43 -10.64 -0.03
C PHE A 227 -11.70 -11.03 -0.78
N ALA A 228 -11.96 -12.34 -0.94
CA ALA A 228 -13.14 -12.85 -1.65
C ALA A 228 -14.46 -12.41 -1.01
N ASN A 229 -14.50 -12.33 0.32
CA ASN A 229 -15.64 -11.86 1.10
C ASN A 229 -16.97 -12.54 0.72
N GLY A 230 -16.91 -13.84 0.35
CA GLY A 230 -18.10 -14.61 -0.02
C GLY A 230 -18.71 -14.26 -1.37
N GLY A 231 -17.89 -13.76 -2.31
CA GLY A 231 -18.28 -13.33 -3.66
C GLY A 231 -18.42 -11.83 -3.85
N GLU A 232 -18.41 -11.04 -2.75
CA GLU A 232 -18.41 -9.57 -2.81
C GLU A 232 -17.01 -9.03 -2.46
N GLU A 233 -16.08 -9.22 -3.37
CA GLU A 233 -14.65 -8.93 -3.17
C GLU A 233 -14.40 -7.54 -2.57
N LYS A 234 -13.47 -7.48 -1.61
CA LYS A 234 -12.96 -6.26 -1.01
C LYS A 234 -11.53 -5.99 -1.43
N TYR A 235 -11.30 -4.79 -1.88
CA TYR A 235 -10.01 -4.33 -2.39
C TYR A 235 -9.49 -3.17 -1.58
N TYR A 236 -8.19 -3.22 -1.26
CA TYR A 236 -7.50 -2.11 -0.58
C TYR A 236 -6.16 -1.86 -1.25
N ILE A 237 -5.78 -0.57 -1.34
CA ILE A 237 -4.40 -0.15 -1.65
C ILE A 237 -3.87 0.71 -0.52
N GLY A 238 -2.56 0.64 -0.25
CA GLY A 238 -2.01 1.43 0.84
C GLY A 238 -0.50 1.47 0.92
N SER A 239 -0.03 2.03 2.03
CA SER A 239 1.39 2.23 2.29
C SER A 239 2.03 1.15 3.17
N ALA A 240 1.23 0.37 3.90
CA ALA A 240 1.69 -0.60 4.88
C ALA A 240 2.11 -1.93 4.28
N ASP A 241 3.23 -2.45 4.73
CA ASP A 241 3.54 -3.88 4.67
C ASP A 241 2.98 -4.60 5.90
N TRP A 242 2.85 -5.90 5.86
CA TRP A 242 2.46 -6.72 7.01
C TRP A 242 3.64 -6.99 7.96
N MET A 243 4.13 -5.90 8.54
CA MET A 243 5.26 -5.89 9.50
C MET A 243 4.84 -5.19 10.78
N THR A 244 5.28 -5.70 11.93
CA THR A 244 5.01 -5.10 13.25
C THR A 244 5.33 -3.60 13.29
N ARG A 245 6.50 -3.20 12.76
CA ARG A 245 6.88 -1.78 12.71
C ARG A 245 5.92 -0.90 11.89
N ASN A 246 5.29 -1.44 10.83
CA ASN A 246 4.30 -0.69 10.03
C ASN A 246 2.98 -0.56 10.80
N LEU A 247 2.60 -1.61 11.54
CA LEU A 247 1.31 -1.72 12.19
C LEU A 247 1.28 -1.10 13.61
N ASP A 248 2.43 -0.85 14.22
CA ASP A 248 2.53 -0.31 15.60
C ASP A 248 3.24 1.04 15.69
N ASN A 249 4.28 1.27 14.86
CA ASN A 249 5.19 2.40 15.05
C ASN A 249 5.15 3.42 13.90
N ARG A 250 4.21 3.24 12.96
CA ARG A 250 4.07 4.13 11.80
C ARG A 250 2.64 4.57 11.61
N ILE A 251 2.47 5.75 11.06
CA ILE A 251 1.20 6.18 10.48
C ILE A 251 1.17 5.67 9.05
N GLU A 252 0.35 4.64 8.84
CA GLU A 252 0.11 3.99 7.54
C GLU A 252 -1.38 4.06 7.23
N VAL A 253 -1.71 4.08 5.95
CA VAL A 253 -3.11 4.09 5.49
C VAL A 253 -3.29 3.06 4.39
N ALA A 254 -4.40 2.31 4.46
CA ALA A 254 -4.92 1.54 3.34
C ALA A 254 -6.37 1.97 3.09
N ALA A 255 -6.68 2.28 1.84
CA ALA A 255 -7.99 2.76 1.41
C ALA A 255 -8.75 1.67 0.64
N PRO A 256 -10.07 1.52 0.86
CA PRO A 256 -10.90 0.64 0.05
C PRO A 256 -11.03 1.19 -1.38
N VAL A 257 -11.17 0.28 -2.33
CA VAL A 257 -11.40 0.58 -3.74
C VAL A 257 -12.77 0.06 -4.14
N TYR A 258 -13.67 0.95 -4.51
CA TYR A 258 -15.07 0.61 -4.84
C TYR A 258 -15.34 0.51 -6.34
N ASP A 259 -14.57 1.25 -7.16
CA ASP A 259 -14.72 1.25 -8.60
C ASP A 259 -14.35 -0.13 -9.18
N LYS A 260 -15.28 -0.71 -9.96
CA LYS A 260 -15.14 -2.08 -10.48
C LYS A 260 -14.06 -2.21 -11.56
N GLU A 261 -13.83 -1.18 -12.36
CA GLU A 261 -12.76 -1.20 -13.36
C GLU A 261 -11.39 -1.14 -12.70
N ILE A 262 -11.24 -0.29 -11.67
CA ILE A 262 -10.02 -0.21 -10.87
C ILE A 262 -9.82 -1.51 -10.09
N GLN A 263 -10.87 -2.13 -9.52
CA GLN A 263 -10.79 -3.44 -8.87
C GLN A 263 -10.26 -4.52 -9.83
N ALA A 264 -10.79 -4.58 -11.05
CA ALA A 264 -10.33 -5.53 -12.06
C ALA A 264 -8.86 -5.32 -12.43
N ASP A 265 -8.43 -4.06 -12.56
CA ASP A 265 -7.02 -3.72 -12.82
C ASP A 265 -6.11 -4.16 -11.67
N LEU A 266 -6.47 -3.87 -10.43
CA LEU A 266 -5.71 -4.28 -9.24
C LEU A 266 -5.62 -5.81 -9.13
N LYS A 267 -6.70 -6.54 -9.41
CA LYS A 267 -6.70 -8.01 -9.42
C LYS A 267 -5.75 -8.55 -10.48
N ARG A 268 -5.81 -7.98 -11.69
CA ARG A 268 -4.91 -8.32 -12.80
C ARG A 268 -3.44 -8.13 -12.41
N ILE A 269 -3.10 -7.01 -11.75
CA ILE A 269 -1.73 -6.72 -11.28
C ILE A 269 -1.22 -7.80 -10.32
N VAL A 270 -2.03 -8.18 -9.32
CA VAL A 270 -1.64 -9.21 -8.35
C VAL A 270 -1.54 -10.57 -9.03
N CYS A 271 -2.53 -10.96 -9.85
CA CYS A 271 -2.54 -12.24 -10.56
C CYS A 271 -1.37 -12.36 -11.55
N TYR A 272 -1.01 -11.28 -12.27
CA TYR A 272 0.15 -11.30 -13.16
C TYR A 272 1.44 -11.47 -12.37
N GLY A 273 1.60 -10.74 -11.26
CA GLY A 273 2.75 -10.91 -10.38
C GLY A 273 2.84 -12.33 -9.82
N PHE A 274 1.73 -12.90 -9.38
CA PHE A 274 1.70 -14.27 -8.89
C PHE A 274 2.02 -15.30 -9.99
N ARG A 275 1.60 -15.06 -11.23
CA ARG A 275 1.83 -15.95 -12.39
C ARG A 275 3.18 -15.76 -13.07
N ASP A 276 4.01 -14.79 -12.65
CA ASP A 276 5.30 -14.52 -13.29
C ASP A 276 6.23 -15.73 -13.20
N THR A 277 6.61 -16.28 -14.37
CA THR A 277 7.54 -17.43 -14.50
C THR A 277 8.87 -17.01 -15.12
N ALA A 278 9.00 -15.75 -15.54
CA ALA A 278 10.24 -15.23 -16.12
C ALA A 278 11.18 -14.65 -15.06
N LYS A 279 10.62 -14.01 -14.04
CA LYS A 279 11.33 -13.36 -12.92
C LYS A 279 10.82 -13.81 -11.55
N GLY A 280 9.80 -14.67 -11.54
CA GLY A 280 9.21 -15.23 -10.34
C GLY A 280 10.16 -16.19 -9.62
N ARG A 281 10.15 -16.10 -8.28
CA ARG A 281 10.87 -16.99 -7.37
C ARG A 281 9.91 -17.53 -6.33
N ILE A 282 9.97 -18.82 -6.06
CA ILE A 282 9.18 -19.44 -5.00
C ILE A 282 9.74 -18.98 -3.66
N VAL A 283 8.88 -18.42 -2.82
CA VAL A 283 9.21 -17.99 -1.46
C VAL A 283 8.56 -19.00 -0.50
N ASP A 284 9.32 -20.02 -0.10
CA ASP A 284 8.83 -21.17 0.68
C ASP A 284 9.49 -21.32 2.06
N GLY A 285 10.40 -20.41 2.40
CA GLY A 285 11.13 -20.45 3.66
C GLY A 285 12.39 -21.34 3.64
N THR A 286 12.67 -22.08 2.56
CA THR A 286 13.89 -22.90 2.44
C THR A 286 15.14 -22.08 2.20
N GLY A 287 14.98 -20.87 1.64
CA GLY A 287 16.12 -20.02 1.25
C GLY A 287 16.78 -20.41 -0.08
N GLU A 288 16.29 -21.42 -0.77
CA GLU A 288 16.86 -21.92 -2.03
C GLU A 288 16.64 -20.96 -3.21
N ASN A 289 15.72 -19.99 -3.08
CA ASN A 289 15.40 -19.00 -4.12
C ASN A 289 15.10 -19.63 -5.50
N ARG A 290 14.34 -20.72 -5.51
CA ARG A 290 14.01 -21.48 -6.71
C ARG A 290 13.22 -20.65 -7.69
N GLU A 291 13.47 -20.86 -8.98
CA GLU A 291 12.63 -20.29 -10.04
C GLU A 291 11.22 -20.88 -9.96
N LYS A 292 10.23 -20.07 -10.27
CA LYS A 292 8.87 -20.58 -10.42
C LYS A 292 8.81 -21.51 -11.61
N GLU A 293 8.33 -22.72 -11.37
CA GLU A 293 8.18 -23.73 -12.40
C GLU A 293 7.20 -23.29 -13.49
N ARG A 294 7.46 -23.73 -14.70
CA ARG A 294 6.61 -23.54 -15.87
C ARG A 294 6.42 -24.85 -16.60
N GLU A 295 5.33 -24.96 -17.32
CA GLU A 295 5.11 -26.09 -18.21
C GLU A 295 6.20 -26.17 -19.27
N GLU A 296 6.62 -27.38 -19.59
CA GLU A 296 7.63 -27.64 -20.59
C GLU A 296 7.18 -27.03 -21.94
N ASN A 297 8.07 -26.28 -22.60
CA ASN A 297 7.81 -25.55 -23.84
C ASN A 297 6.84 -24.35 -23.76
N SER A 298 6.36 -23.94 -22.57
CA SER A 298 5.57 -22.73 -22.44
C SER A 298 6.45 -21.47 -22.55
N VAL A 299 5.87 -20.39 -23.12
CA VAL A 299 6.55 -19.08 -23.16
C VAL A 299 6.62 -18.51 -21.75
N PRO A 300 7.79 -18.03 -21.29
CA PRO A 300 7.90 -17.37 -19.98
C PRO A 300 6.97 -16.19 -19.86
N PHE A 301 6.20 -16.13 -18.78
CA PHE A 301 5.32 -15.02 -18.49
C PHE A 301 6.06 -13.99 -17.62
N ARG A 302 6.28 -12.77 -18.16
CA ARG A 302 6.93 -11.66 -17.48
C ARG A 302 5.90 -10.58 -17.16
N SER A 303 5.52 -10.47 -15.91
CA SER A 303 4.41 -9.63 -15.43
C SER A 303 4.62 -8.14 -15.73
N GLN A 304 5.81 -7.61 -15.47
CA GLN A 304 6.10 -6.19 -15.70
C GLN A 304 6.04 -5.80 -17.18
N GLU A 305 6.53 -6.65 -18.05
CA GLU A 305 6.49 -6.42 -19.50
C GLU A 305 5.06 -6.50 -20.04
N LYS A 306 4.30 -7.47 -19.55
CA LYS A 306 2.89 -7.65 -19.92
C LYS A 306 2.06 -6.44 -19.52
N LEU A 307 2.17 -5.99 -18.26
CA LEU A 307 1.48 -4.80 -17.76
C LEU A 307 1.91 -3.53 -18.51
N TYR A 308 3.21 -3.37 -18.76
CA TYR A 308 3.72 -2.23 -19.53
C TYR A 308 3.10 -2.14 -20.92
N ASN A 309 3.05 -3.27 -21.65
CA ASN A 309 2.49 -3.32 -23.00
C ASN A 309 0.98 -3.06 -23.01
N GLU A 310 0.24 -3.54 -22.02
CA GLU A 310 -1.19 -3.26 -21.88
C GLU A 310 -1.46 -1.78 -21.62
N TYR A 311 -0.79 -1.17 -20.63
CA TYR A 311 -0.96 0.25 -20.34
C TYR A 311 -0.51 1.17 -21.48
N LYS A 312 0.59 0.83 -22.19
CA LYS A 312 1.04 1.60 -23.35
C LYS A 312 0.00 1.64 -24.47
N ASN A 313 -0.77 0.58 -24.64
CA ASN A 313 -1.79 0.49 -25.68
C ASN A 313 -3.13 1.16 -25.27
N THR A 314 -3.27 1.54 -24.01
CA THR A 314 -4.47 2.20 -23.47
C THR A 314 -4.31 3.73 -23.42
N LEU A 315 -3.08 4.25 -23.50
CA LEU A 315 -2.71 5.66 -23.56
C LEU A 315 -2.62 6.16 -25.01
#